data_cdb27bf475227ce72ff1e0d8f050d764
#
_entry.id   cdb27bf475227ce72ff1e0d8f050d764
#
_cell.length_a   1.000
_cell.length_b   1.000
_cell.length_c   1.000
_cell.angle_alpha   90.00
_cell.angle_beta   90.00
_cell.angle_gamma   90.00
#
_symmetry.space_group_name_H-M   'P 1'
#
loop_
_entity.id
_entity.type
_entity.pdbx_description
1 polymer ?
#
loop_
_entity_poly.entity_id
_entity_poly.type
_entity_poly.pdbx_seq_one_letter_code
_entity_poly.pdbx_strand_id
1 'polypeptide(L)'
;NFPMQPIQLICGNYICDYTGVSLDGETVCAHPIMPIMRLCNIDTGIEKIKIAYSRGGRVFRYLIVDRKTISSANKIVDLSDSGIAVTSESAKALVKYFAKIEQLNPELIPETECVTRLGWITQNDDQLNFAPYIDSIVFDGEAEYKKHYDSVKTVGDIRKWYEIIYTNIRLKSVAARMVFASSLASVLVKPLGCNCFWVHLWGETECAKTVLAMTA
;
A
#
# COMPACT_ATOMS: atom_id res chain seq x y z
N ASN A 1 4.86 27.93 11.74
CA ASN A 1 5.57 26.76 11.16
C ASN A 1 5.98 25.82 12.28
N PHE A 2 5.41 24.67 12.26
CA PHE A 2 5.63 23.61 13.23
C PHE A 2 6.92 22.87 12.85
N PRO A 3 8.03 22.97 13.61
CA PRO A 3 9.36 22.52 13.14
C PRO A 3 9.49 21.00 12.94
N MET A 4 8.47 20.22 13.24
CA MET A 4 8.47 18.76 13.09
C MET A 4 7.36 18.26 12.14
N GLN A 5 6.80 19.13 11.31
CA GLN A 5 5.83 18.72 10.31
C GLN A 5 6.48 17.74 9.31
N PRO A 6 5.79 16.67 8.95
CA PRO A 6 6.30 15.70 7.96
C PRO A 6 6.55 16.33 6.59
N ILE A 7 5.84 17.40 6.26
CA ILE A 7 5.96 18.17 5.04
C ILE A 7 5.60 19.64 5.30
N GLN A 8 6.25 20.55 4.61
CA GLN A 8 5.94 21.99 4.69
C GLN A 8 4.89 22.34 3.64
N LEU A 9 3.73 22.80 4.09
CA LEU A 9 2.61 23.17 3.23
C LEU A 9 2.24 24.65 3.38
N ILE A 10 1.72 25.22 2.30
CA ILE A 10 1.11 26.55 2.30
C ILE A 10 -0.30 26.40 2.88
N CYS A 11 -0.56 27.01 4.02
CA CYS A 11 -1.84 26.87 4.74
C CYS A 11 -2.86 27.99 4.41
N GLY A 12 -2.49 29.02 3.64
CA GLY A 12 -3.37 30.17 3.38
C GLY A 12 -3.73 30.89 4.68
N ASN A 13 -5.02 31.06 4.92
CA ASN A 13 -5.54 31.70 6.15
C ASN A 13 -5.68 30.73 7.33
N TYR A 14 -5.39 29.42 7.13
CA TYR A 14 -5.40 28.46 8.23
C TYR A 14 -4.12 28.57 9.05
N ILE A 15 -4.29 28.51 10.36
CA ILE A 15 -3.17 28.37 11.29
C ILE A 15 -3.06 26.90 11.65
N CYS A 16 -1.93 26.29 11.30
CA CYS A 16 -1.63 24.89 11.59
C CYS A 16 -0.42 24.86 12.52
N ASP A 17 -0.64 24.53 13.77
CA ASP A 17 0.39 24.44 14.79
C ASP A 17 0.25 23.17 15.65
N TYR A 18 1.00 23.06 16.73
CA TYR A 18 0.96 21.90 17.63
C TYR A 18 -0.36 21.78 18.41
N THR A 19 -1.19 22.82 18.46
CA THR A 19 -2.49 22.80 19.13
C THR A 19 -3.61 22.30 18.21
N GLY A 20 -3.41 22.41 16.90
CA GLY A 20 -4.38 21.96 15.92
C GLY A 20 -4.43 22.80 14.65
N VAL A 21 -5.61 22.81 14.05
CA VAL A 21 -5.93 23.62 12.87
C VAL A 21 -7.03 24.58 13.25
N SER A 22 -6.83 25.86 12.98
CA SER A 22 -7.83 26.94 13.19
C SER A 22 -7.94 27.84 11.97
N LEU A 23 -9.10 28.50 11.83
CA LEU A 23 -9.40 29.51 10.83
C LEU A 23 -10.10 30.67 11.53
N ASP A 24 -9.57 31.89 11.40
CA ASP A 24 -10.13 33.10 12.00
C ASP A 24 -10.46 32.98 13.51
N GLY A 25 -9.68 32.18 14.23
CA GLY A 25 -9.86 31.92 15.67
C GLY A 25 -10.82 30.77 16.00
N GLU A 26 -11.52 30.22 15.03
CA GLU A 26 -12.35 29.03 15.22
C GLU A 26 -11.54 27.74 15.02
N THR A 27 -11.73 26.77 15.91
CA THR A 27 -11.04 25.47 15.83
C THR A 27 -11.69 24.61 14.75
N VAL A 28 -10.89 24.25 13.73
CA VAL A 28 -11.28 23.31 12.67
C VAL A 28 -11.00 21.87 13.10
N CYS A 29 -9.83 21.64 13.70
CA CYS A 29 -9.46 20.34 14.27
C CYS A 29 -8.55 20.57 15.48
N ALA A 30 -8.84 19.93 16.59
CA ALA A 30 -8.06 20.02 17.85
C ALA A 30 -6.71 19.25 17.77
N HIS A 31 -6.36 18.76 16.60
CA HIS A 31 -5.08 18.11 16.32
C HIS A 31 -4.43 18.72 15.08
N PRO A 32 -3.08 18.84 15.07
CA PRO A 32 -2.36 19.02 13.81
C PRO A 32 -2.71 17.86 12.87
N ILE A 33 -3.21 18.21 11.71
CA ILE A 33 -3.59 17.25 10.66
C ILE A 33 -3.28 17.84 9.29
N MET A 34 -2.70 17.04 8.40
CA MET A 34 -2.35 17.50 7.06
C MET A 34 -2.31 16.36 6.04
N PRO A 35 -2.65 16.61 4.78
CA PRO A 35 -2.39 15.67 3.69
C PRO A 35 -0.89 15.70 3.37
N ILE A 36 -0.28 14.54 3.20
CA ILE A 36 1.17 14.45 2.97
C ILE A 36 1.56 13.72 1.69
N MET A 37 0.63 12.98 1.08
CA MET A 37 0.90 12.20 -0.12
C MET A 37 -0.41 11.78 -0.77
N ARG A 38 -0.44 11.80 -2.11
CA ARG A 38 -1.48 11.17 -2.91
C ARG A 38 -1.02 9.80 -3.34
N LEU A 39 -1.88 8.80 -3.24
CA LEU A 39 -1.63 7.43 -3.65
C LEU A 39 -2.56 7.09 -4.80
N CYS A 40 -2.02 6.89 -6.00
CA CYS A 40 -2.78 6.51 -7.18
C CYS A 40 -2.61 5.01 -7.44
N ASN A 41 -3.69 4.24 -7.41
CA ASN A 41 -3.63 2.82 -7.66
C ASN A 41 -3.47 2.55 -9.17
N ILE A 42 -2.39 1.87 -9.54
CA ILE A 42 -2.03 1.61 -10.95
C ILE A 42 -3.10 0.77 -11.67
N ASP A 43 -3.71 -0.19 -10.97
CA ASP A 43 -4.66 -1.11 -11.59
C ASP A 43 -6.06 -0.50 -11.77
N THR A 44 -6.47 0.39 -10.85
CA THR A 44 -7.84 0.91 -10.78
C THR A 44 -7.96 2.41 -11.06
N GLY A 45 -6.86 3.14 -11.02
CA GLY A 45 -6.85 4.61 -11.08
C GLY A 45 -7.47 5.30 -9.86
N ILE A 46 -7.84 4.54 -8.82
CA ILE A 46 -8.45 5.12 -7.62
C ILE A 46 -7.37 5.82 -6.80
N GLU A 47 -7.66 7.07 -6.46
CA GLU A 47 -6.79 7.89 -5.62
C GLU A 47 -7.17 7.77 -4.14
N LYS A 48 -6.19 7.57 -3.30
CA LYS A 48 -6.27 7.70 -1.85
C LYS A 48 -5.34 8.80 -1.37
N ILE A 49 -5.55 9.24 -0.13
CA ILE A 49 -4.70 10.25 0.47
C ILE A 49 -4.10 9.75 1.77
N LYS A 50 -2.80 9.99 1.92
CA LYS A 50 -2.10 9.74 3.19
C LYS A 50 -2.12 11.01 4.02
N ILE A 51 -2.64 10.89 5.22
CA ILE A 51 -2.79 11.98 6.18
C ILE A 51 -1.80 11.76 7.32
N ALA A 52 -1.14 12.83 7.75
CA ALA A 52 -0.39 12.86 8.98
C ALA A 52 -1.18 13.64 10.05
N TYR A 53 -1.25 13.12 11.27
CA TYR A 53 -1.88 13.79 12.40
C TYR A 53 -1.15 13.51 13.70
N SER A 54 -1.29 14.38 14.69
CA SER A 54 -0.64 14.22 16.00
C SER A 54 -1.64 14.51 17.14
N ARG A 55 -1.73 13.60 18.10
CA ARG A 55 -2.61 13.73 19.28
C ARG A 55 -1.80 14.21 20.48
N GLY A 56 -1.59 15.53 20.58
CA GLY A 56 -0.97 16.15 21.75
C GLY A 56 0.51 15.83 21.98
N GLY A 57 1.21 15.25 20.97
CA GLY A 57 2.62 14.90 21.04
C GLY A 57 3.40 15.45 19.87
N ARG A 58 4.73 15.21 19.90
CA ARG A 58 5.63 15.58 18.79
C ARG A 58 5.68 14.50 17.70
N VAL A 59 5.03 13.36 17.92
CA VAL A 59 5.06 12.22 16.99
C VAL A 59 3.83 12.25 16.11
N PHE A 60 4.04 12.28 14.80
CA PHE A 60 2.98 12.13 13.83
C PHE A 60 2.63 10.67 13.60
N ARG A 61 1.34 10.40 13.51
CA ARG A 61 0.77 9.14 13.04
C ARG A 61 0.30 9.32 11.61
N TYR A 62 0.25 8.23 10.88
CA TYR A 62 -0.09 8.23 9.47
C TYR A 62 -1.31 7.35 9.23
N LEU A 63 -2.20 7.83 8.38
CA LEU A 63 -3.42 7.12 8.00
C LEU A 63 -3.62 7.28 6.50
N ILE A 64 -3.92 6.19 5.80
CA ILE A 64 -4.32 6.22 4.40
C ILE A 64 -5.83 6.10 4.35
N VAL A 65 -6.48 7.02 3.66
CA VAL A 65 -7.94 7.08 3.55
C VAL A 65 -8.37 7.26 2.11
N ASP A 66 -9.55 6.79 1.79
CA ASP A 66 -10.16 7.04 0.49
C ASP A 66 -10.39 8.53 0.29
N ARG A 67 -10.17 9.02 -0.92
CA ARG A 67 -10.43 10.43 -1.25
C ARG A 67 -11.85 10.88 -0.92
N LYS A 68 -12.82 10.00 -1.13
CA LYS A 68 -14.23 10.26 -0.77
C LYS A 68 -14.45 10.54 0.72
N THR A 69 -13.57 10.06 1.61
CA THR A 69 -13.66 10.30 3.05
C THR A 69 -13.37 11.76 3.37
N ILE A 70 -12.31 12.33 2.84
CA ILE A 70 -11.94 13.72 3.10
C ILE A 70 -12.78 14.73 2.30
N SER A 71 -13.50 14.29 1.27
CA SER A 71 -14.33 15.13 0.42
C SER A 71 -15.79 15.21 0.86
N SER A 72 -16.20 14.41 1.85
CA SER A 72 -17.60 14.33 2.30
C SER A 72 -17.70 14.60 3.79
N ALA A 73 -18.55 15.58 4.16
CA ALA A 73 -18.77 15.90 5.59
C ALA A 73 -19.37 14.74 6.39
N ASN A 74 -20.15 13.86 5.74
CA ASN A 74 -20.70 12.69 6.41
C ASN A 74 -19.67 11.57 6.62
N LYS A 75 -18.70 11.46 5.74
CA LYS A 75 -17.66 10.39 5.79
C LYS A 75 -16.43 10.80 6.57
N ILE A 76 -16.11 12.09 6.60
CA ILE A 76 -14.92 12.55 7.33
C ILE A 76 -15.00 12.31 8.84
N VAL A 77 -16.20 12.10 9.35
CA VAL A 77 -16.46 11.73 10.75
C VAL A 77 -15.87 10.35 11.07
N ASP A 78 -15.76 9.45 10.09
CA ASP A 78 -15.15 8.12 10.24
C ASP A 78 -13.67 8.21 10.66
N LEU A 79 -13.01 9.36 10.45
CA LEU A 79 -11.67 9.60 10.95
C LEU A 79 -11.57 9.58 12.48
N SER A 80 -12.71 9.75 13.17
CA SER A 80 -12.79 9.64 14.63
C SER A 80 -12.40 8.25 15.13
N ASP A 81 -12.65 7.19 14.36
CA ASP A 81 -12.26 5.82 14.70
C ASP A 81 -10.73 5.65 14.82
N SER A 82 -10.00 6.45 14.05
CA SER A 82 -8.53 6.55 14.16
C SER A 82 -8.07 7.53 15.25
N GLY A 83 -9.04 8.14 15.95
CA GLY A 83 -8.83 9.08 17.03
C GLY A 83 -8.47 10.49 16.59
N ILE A 84 -8.86 10.89 15.41
CA ILE A 84 -8.80 12.28 14.95
C ILE A 84 -10.01 13.01 15.52
N ALA A 85 -9.79 14.20 16.10
CA ALA A 85 -10.87 15.00 16.68
C ALA A 85 -11.71 15.64 15.57
N VAL A 86 -12.71 14.91 15.13
CA VAL A 86 -13.73 15.38 14.18
C VAL A 86 -15.11 15.01 14.71
N THR A 87 -16.03 15.96 14.62
CA THR A 87 -17.44 15.80 15.00
C THR A 87 -18.33 16.19 13.83
N SER A 88 -19.61 15.88 13.89
CA SER A 88 -20.56 16.31 12.86
C SER A 88 -20.62 17.85 12.67
N GLU A 89 -20.28 18.61 13.71
CA GLU A 89 -20.22 20.07 13.66
C GLU A 89 -18.96 20.57 12.95
N SER A 90 -17.80 20.01 13.27
CA SER A 90 -16.51 20.41 12.66
C SER A 90 -16.25 19.76 11.28
N ALA A 91 -17.01 18.74 10.90
CA ALA A 91 -16.82 17.97 9.66
C ALA A 91 -16.76 18.84 8.40
N LYS A 92 -17.69 19.80 8.24
CA LYS A 92 -17.72 20.69 7.09
C LYS A 92 -16.49 21.60 7.04
N ALA A 93 -16.03 22.09 8.17
CA ALA A 93 -14.84 22.94 8.27
C ALA A 93 -13.59 22.14 7.92
N LEU A 94 -13.48 20.90 8.40
CA LEU A 94 -12.35 20.02 8.10
C LEU A 94 -12.30 19.61 6.61
N VAL A 95 -13.43 19.33 5.97
CA VAL A 95 -13.50 19.09 4.51
C VAL A 95 -13.01 20.31 3.72
N LYS A 96 -13.46 21.52 4.09
CA LYS A 96 -13.00 22.76 3.46
C LYS A 96 -11.50 22.98 3.64
N TYR A 97 -10.98 22.67 4.82
CA TYR A 97 -9.56 22.73 5.11
C TYR A 97 -8.77 21.84 4.16
N PHE A 98 -9.09 20.54 4.07
CA PHE A 98 -8.38 19.62 3.17
C PHE A 98 -8.44 20.08 1.73
N ALA A 99 -9.62 20.46 1.23
CA ALA A 99 -9.77 20.96 -0.13
C ALA A 99 -8.91 22.20 -0.39
N LYS A 100 -8.82 23.14 0.59
CA LYS A 100 -8.02 24.34 0.46
C LYS A 100 -6.52 24.05 0.48
N ILE A 101 -6.06 23.17 1.39
CA ILE A 101 -4.65 22.78 1.46
C ILE A 101 -4.21 22.10 0.17
N GLU A 102 -5.00 21.19 -0.37
CA GLU A 102 -4.67 20.53 -1.64
C GLU A 102 -4.63 21.50 -2.82
N GLN A 103 -5.55 22.47 -2.85
CA GLN A 103 -5.58 23.52 -3.88
C GLN A 103 -4.34 24.41 -3.85
N LEU A 104 -3.84 24.73 -2.65
CA LEU A 104 -2.68 25.60 -2.47
C LEU A 104 -1.34 24.89 -2.70
N ASN A 105 -1.33 23.55 -2.66
CA ASN A 105 -0.11 22.73 -2.68
C ASN A 105 -0.14 21.62 -3.74
N PRO A 106 -0.51 21.90 -5.00
CA PRO A 106 -0.63 20.84 -5.99
C PRO A 106 0.69 20.11 -6.25
N GLU A 107 1.82 20.82 -6.20
CA GLU A 107 3.16 20.28 -6.44
C GLU A 107 3.89 19.87 -5.16
N LEU A 108 3.51 20.42 -4.00
CA LEU A 108 4.16 20.15 -2.75
C LEU A 108 3.70 18.82 -2.11
N ILE A 109 2.47 18.40 -2.42
CA ILE A 109 1.95 17.10 -1.98
C ILE A 109 2.35 16.07 -3.04
N PRO A 110 3.35 15.20 -2.76
CA PRO A 110 3.84 14.24 -3.73
C PRO A 110 2.75 13.23 -4.09
N GLU A 111 2.79 12.82 -5.34
CA GLU A 111 1.98 11.71 -5.85
C GLU A 111 2.86 10.47 -5.99
N THR A 112 2.34 9.33 -5.57
CA THR A 112 3.04 8.05 -5.59
C THR A 112 2.10 6.98 -6.10
N GLU A 113 2.59 6.14 -6.98
CA GLU A 113 1.86 4.97 -7.43
C GLU A 113 1.73 3.94 -6.32
N CYS A 114 0.59 3.27 -6.26
CA CYS A 114 0.38 2.19 -5.29
C CYS A 114 -0.30 0.98 -5.93
N VAL A 115 -0.17 -0.15 -5.25
CA VAL A 115 -0.80 -1.43 -5.62
C VAL A 115 -1.43 -2.07 -4.40
N THR A 116 -2.49 -2.84 -4.61
CA THR A 116 -3.17 -3.62 -3.55
C THR A 116 -2.88 -5.11 -3.66
N ARG A 117 -2.05 -5.52 -4.61
CA ARG A 117 -1.75 -6.92 -4.90
C ARG A 117 -0.26 -7.14 -5.17
N LEU A 118 0.15 -8.38 -5.01
CA LEU A 118 1.45 -8.88 -5.46
C LEU A 118 1.38 -9.26 -6.95
N GLY A 119 2.47 -9.09 -7.68
CA GLY A 119 2.60 -9.61 -9.05
C GLY A 119 3.00 -8.58 -10.07
N TRP A 120 2.81 -8.94 -11.33
CA TRP A 120 3.18 -8.10 -12.47
C TRP A 120 2.25 -6.89 -12.62
N ILE A 121 2.85 -5.74 -12.80
CA ILE A 121 2.19 -4.46 -13.04
C ILE A 121 2.75 -3.84 -14.31
N THR A 122 1.94 -3.07 -15.01
CA THR A 122 2.35 -2.26 -16.15
C THR A 122 2.39 -0.80 -15.72
N GLN A 123 3.53 -0.15 -15.84
CA GLN A 123 3.68 1.28 -15.62
C GLN A 123 3.48 2.07 -16.92
N ASN A 124 3.52 3.40 -16.85
CA ASN A 124 3.19 4.32 -17.93
C ASN A 124 3.96 4.11 -19.25
N ASP A 125 5.09 3.42 -19.24
CA ASP A 125 5.94 3.15 -20.41
C ASP A 125 5.67 1.76 -21.02
N ASP A 126 4.52 1.14 -20.75
CA ASP A 126 4.20 -0.25 -21.11
C ASP A 126 5.23 -1.28 -20.59
N GLN A 127 6.12 -0.85 -19.70
CA GLN A 127 7.10 -1.73 -19.10
C GLN A 127 6.45 -2.63 -18.05
N LEU A 128 6.61 -3.93 -18.23
CA LEU A 128 6.11 -4.92 -17.28
C LEU A 128 7.12 -5.09 -16.14
N ASN A 129 6.70 -4.77 -14.95
CA ASN A 129 7.51 -4.85 -13.74
C ASN A 129 6.83 -5.74 -12.69
N PHE A 130 7.60 -6.28 -11.74
CA PHE A 130 7.06 -7.15 -10.70
C PHE A 130 7.09 -6.46 -9.34
N ALA A 131 5.94 -6.15 -8.80
CA ALA A 131 5.82 -5.69 -7.42
C ALA A 131 5.99 -6.91 -6.48
N PRO A 132 6.86 -6.83 -5.48
CA PRO A 132 7.39 -5.67 -4.77
C PRO A 132 8.83 -5.23 -5.16
N TYR A 133 9.40 -5.64 -6.27
CA TYR A 133 10.77 -5.29 -6.64
C TYR A 133 10.93 -3.84 -7.18
N ILE A 134 9.93 -3.01 -6.97
CA ILE A 134 9.92 -1.60 -7.41
C ILE A 134 9.82 -0.72 -6.17
N ASP A 135 10.90 -0.04 -5.84
CA ASP A 135 11.00 0.79 -4.63
C ASP A 135 10.07 2.02 -4.65
N SER A 136 9.70 2.51 -5.84
CA SER A 136 8.83 3.68 -5.99
C SER A 136 7.35 3.39 -5.76
N ILE A 137 6.94 2.13 -5.68
CA ILE A 137 5.54 1.73 -5.54
C ILE A 137 5.22 1.36 -4.09
N VAL A 138 4.14 1.92 -3.59
CA VAL A 138 3.66 1.66 -2.22
C VAL A 138 2.60 0.57 -2.24
N PHE A 139 2.72 -0.39 -1.33
CA PHE A 139 1.65 -1.36 -1.10
C PHE A 139 0.55 -0.73 -0.22
N ASP A 140 -0.66 -0.66 -0.75
CA ASP A 140 -1.86 -0.11 -0.10
C ASP A 140 -3.00 -1.12 -0.01
N GLY A 141 -2.68 -2.39 0.11
CA GLY A 141 -3.64 -3.47 0.36
C GLY A 141 -3.87 -3.72 1.85
N GLU A 142 -4.69 -4.73 2.13
CA GLU A 142 -4.97 -5.14 3.51
C GLU A 142 -3.70 -5.57 4.25
N ALA A 143 -3.67 -5.36 5.56
CA ALA A 143 -2.50 -5.62 6.40
C ALA A 143 -2.05 -7.10 6.38
N GLU A 144 -3.00 -8.02 6.15
CA GLU A 144 -2.72 -9.45 6.01
C GLU A 144 -1.88 -9.74 4.76
N TYR A 145 -2.26 -9.16 3.62
CA TYR A 145 -1.52 -9.31 2.36
C TYR A 145 -0.20 -8.54 2.36
N LYS A 146 -0.09 -7.48 3.16
CA LYS A 146 1.16 -6.74 3.29
C LYS A 146 2.32 -7.62 3.76
N LYS A 147 2.07 -8.55 4.67
CA LYS A 147 3.11 -9.49 5.13
C LYS A 147 3.63 -10.36 4.00
N HIS A 148 2.75 -10.83 3.11
CA HIS A 148 3.14 -11.60 1.93
C HIS A 148 3.92 -10.72 0.94
N TYR A 149 3.46 -9.51 0.68
CA TYR A 149 4.14 -8.55 -0.16
C TYR A 149 5.57 -8.26 0.35
N ASP A 150 5.71 -7.95 1.62
CA ASP A 150 7.00 -7.63 2.25
C ASP A 150 7.92 -8.86 2.39
N SER A 151 7.40 -10.09 2.28
CA SER A 151 8.19 -11.32 2.35
C SER A 151 8.89 -11.66 1.04
N VAL A 152 8.39 -11.17 -0.08
CA VAL A 152 8.99 -11.38 -1.40
C VAL A 152 10.14 -10.41 -1.59
N LYS A 153 11.34 -10.90 -1.37
CA LYS A 153 12.59 -10.13 -1.49
C LYS A 153 13.75 -11.04 -1.86
N THR A 154 14.75 -10.45 -2.45
CA THR A 154 15.97 -11.16 -2.83
C THR A 154 16.77 -11.50 -1.57
N VAL A 155 16.75 -12.76 -1.17
CA VAL A 155 17.47 -13.27 0.02
C VAL A 155 18.08 -14.63 -0.30
N GLY A 156 19.29 -14.87 0.19
CA GLY A 156 19.98 -16.14 0.06
C GLY A 156 20.95 -16.20 -1.12
N ASP A 157 21.42 -17.43 -1.39
CA ASP A 157 22.41 -17.71 -2.43
C ASP A 157 21.79 -18.61 -3.51
N ILE A 158 21.71 -18.07 -4.72
CA ILE A 158 21.16 -18.78 -5.89
C ILE A 158 21.91 -20.09 -6.20
N ARG A 159 23.22 -20.17 -5.90
CA ARG A 159 24.01 -21.38 -6.14
C ARG A 159 23.60 -22.51 -5.20
N LYS A 160 23.39 -22.18 -3.91
CA LYS A 160 22.87 -23.13 -2.91
C LYS A 160 21.46 -23.58 -3.25
N TRP A 161 20.62 -22.66 -3.75
CA TRP A 161 19.29 -22.99 -4.21
C TRP A 161 19.34 -23.99 -5.39
N TYR A 162 20.19 -23.75 -6.39
CA TYR A 162 20.39 -24.68 -7.50
C TYR A 162 20.87 -26.06 -7.03
N GLU A 163 21.82 -26.11 -6.15
CA GLU A 163 22.40 -27.34 -5.65
C GLU A 163 21.41 -28.16 -4.81
N ILE A 164 20.71 -27.52 -3.87
CA ILE A 164 19.85 -28.22 -2.91
C ILE A 164 18.46 -28.45 -3.48
N ILE A 165 17.82 -27.42 -4.01
CA ILE A 165 16.41 -27.47 -4.42
C ILE A 165 16.28 -27.99 -5.85
N TYR A 166 16.84 -27.26 -6.81
CA TYR A 166 16.66 -27.58 -8.22
C TYR A 166 17.19 -28.99 -8.55
N THR A 167 18.41 -29.31 -8.18
CA THR A 167 19.04 -30.58 -8.50
C THR A 167 18.35 -31.74 -7.77
N ASN A 168 18.18 -31.65 -6.47
CA ASN A 168 17.62 -32.73 -5.67
C ASN A 168 16.12 -32.94 -5.91
N ILE A 169 15.30 -31.91 -5.95
CA ILE A 169 13.85 -32.05 -6.15
C ILE A 169 13.57 -32.51 -7.58
N ARG A 170 14.20 -31.90 -8.56
CA ARG A 170 14.03 -32.26 -9.98
C ARG A 170 14.34 -33.72 -10.28
N LEU A 171 15.30 -34.31 -9.57
CA LEU A 171 15.71 -35.68 -9.82
C LEU A 171 14.85 -36.72 -9.10
N LYS A 172 14.00 -36.33 -8.15
CA LYS A 172 13.25 -37.28 -7.30
C LYS A 172 12.12 -38.00 -8.03
N SER A 173 11.21 -37.27 -8.63
CA SER A 173 10.04 -37.86 -9.32
C SER A 173 9.47 -36.97 -10.40
N VAL A 174 8.62 -37.53 -11.26
CA VAL A 174 7.89 -36.75 -12.28
C VAL A 174 6.95 -35.76 -11.61
N ALA A 175 6.24 -36.15 -10.55
CA ALA A 175 5.37 -35.26 -9.81
C ALA A 175 6.14 -34.06 -9.22
N ALA A 176 7.31 -34.29 -8.62
CA ALA A 176 8.16 -33.21 -8.11
C ALA A 176 8.59 -32.24 -9.22
N ARG A 177 8.97 -32.75 -10.37
CA ARG A 177 9.33 -31.93 -11.54
C ARG A 177 8.16 -31.09 -12.03
N MET A 178 6.96 -31.68 -12.11
CA MET A 178 5.76 -30.97 -12.57
C MET A 178 5.35 -29.86 -11.59
N VAL A 179 5.34 -30.11 -10.29
CA VAL A 179 4.99 -29.11 -9.29
C VAL A 179 6.00 -27.96 -9.30
N PHE A 180 7.27 -28.27 -9.32
CA PHE A 180 8.34 -27.29 -9.38
C PHE A 180 8.29 -26.44 -10.66
N ALA A 181 8.11 -27.09 -11.82
CA ALA A 181 7.96 -26.39 -13.08
C ALA A 181 6.72 -25.49 -13.11
N SER A 182 5.62 -25.94 -12.51
CA SER A 182 4.37 -25.17 -12.42
C SER A 182 4.51 -23.94 -11.54
N SER A 183 5.24 -24.04 -10.44
CA SER A 183 5.57 -22.91 -9.58
C SER A 183 6.34 -21.82 -10.35
N LEU A 184 7.41 -22.21 -11.06
CA LEU A 184 8.16 -21.27 -11.89
C LEU A 184 7.33 -20.72 -13.07
N ALA A 185 6.51 -21.55 -13.71
CA ALA A 185 5.66 -21.14 -14.82
C ALA A 185 4.57 -20.16 -14.37
N SER A 186 4.08 -20.24 -13.12
CA SER A 186 3.04 -19.34 -12.61
C SER A 186 3.42 -17.88 -12.69
N VAL A 187 4.68 -17.56 -12.49
CA VAL A 187 5.23 -16.19 -12.60
C VAL A 187 5.23 -15.70 -14.05
N LEU A 188 5.34 -16.61 -15.03
CA LEU A 188 5.44 -16.28 -16.45
C LEU A 188 4.08 -16.16 -17.16
N VAL A 189 2.99 -16.56 -16.51
CA VAL A 189 1.63 -16.56 -17.10
C VAL A 189 1.26 -15.19 -17.65
N LYS A 190 1.39 -14.14 -16.86
CA LYS A 190 1.03 -12.79 -17.30
C LYS A 190 2.00 -12.21 -18.35
N PRO A 191 3.32 -12.27 -18.18
CA PRO A 191 4.27 -11.79 -19.20
C PRO A 191 4.10 -12.45 -20.57
N LEU A 192 3.73 -13.71 -20.60
CA LEU A 192 3.56 -14.47 -21.85
C LEU A 192 2.12 -14.42 -22.38
N GLY A 193 1.20 -13.75 -21.70
CA GLY A 193 -0.21 -13.71 -22.10
C GLY A 193 -0.89 -15.07 -22.09
N CYS A 194 -0.40 -16.02 -21.27
CA CYS A 194 -0.96 -17.35 -21.17
C CYS A 194 -2.21 -17.39 -20.30
N ASN A 195 -3.09 -18.37 -20.53
CA ASN A 195 -4.20 -18.64 -19.64
C ASN A 195 -3.72 -19.25 -18.31
N CYS A 196 -4.40 -18.92 -17.23
CA CYS A 196 -4.16 -19.57 -15.95
C CYS A 196 -4.44 -21.07 -16.02
N PHE A 197 -3.65 -21.85 -15.31
CA PHE A 197 -3.80 -23.30 -15.24
C PHE A 197 -3.83 -23.78 -13.80
N TRP A 198 -4.38 -24.97 -13.61
CA TRP A 198 -4.44 -25.60 -12.30
C TRP A 198 -3.59 -26.87 -12.29
N VAL A 199 -2.84 -27.07 -11.21
CA VAL A 199 -2.11 -28.31 -10.97
C VAL A 199 -2.72 -28.95 -9.72
N HIS A 200 -3.34 -30.11 -9.91
CA HIS A 200 -3.96 -30.88 -8.82
C HIS A 200 -3.09 -32.08 -8.43
N LEU A 201 -2.62 -32.06 -7.20
CA LEU A 201 -1.90 -33.18 -6.61
C LEU A 201 -2.89 -34.08 -5.87
N TRP A 202 -3.06 -35.31 -6.33
CA TRP A 202 -3.89 -36.30 -5.68
C TRP A 202 -3.08 -37.55 -5.30
N GLY A 203 -3.56 -38.33 -4.36
CA GLY A 203 -2.91 -39.53 -3.86
C GLY A 203 -3.36 -39.84 -2.44
N GLU A 204 -2.92 -40.95 -1.90
CA GLU A 204 -3.24 -41.39 -0.54
C GLU A 204 -2.74 -40.39 0.53
N THR A 205 -3.25 -40.55 1.74
CA THR A 205 -2.79 -39.75 2.87
C THR A 205 -1.30 -40.04 3.11
N GLU A 206 -0.55 -39.04 3.59
CA GLU A 206 0.88 -39.12 3.90
C GLU A 206 1.85 -39.32 2.70
N CYS A 207 1.39 -39.18 1.47
CA CYS A 207 2.29 -39.27 0.30
C CYS A 207 3.03 -37.97 -0.04
N ALA A 208 3.34 -37.17 0.98
CA ALA A 208 4.16 -35.95 0.90
C ALA A 208 3.67 -34.84 -0.08
N LYS A 209 2.38 -34.82 -0.47
CA LYS A 209 1.83 -33.79 -1.39
C LYS A 209 2.06 -32.36 -0.87
N THR A 210 1.75 -32.11 0.40
CA THR A 210 1.91 -30.81 1.04
C THR A 210 3.37 -30.39 1.09
N VAL A 211 4.26 -31.31 1.46
CA VAL A 211 5.70 -31.03 1.50
C VAL A 211 6.21 -30.66 0.12
N LEU A 212 5.77 -31.38 -0.92
CA LEU A 212 6.15 -31.10 -2.29
C LEU A 212 5.67 -29.74 -2.76
N ALA A 213 4.44 -29.36 -2.44
CA ALA A 213 3.89 -28.04 -2.77
C ALA A 213 4.61 -26.89 -2.01
N MET A 214 5.05 -27.14 -0.77
CA MET A 214 5.79 -26.15 0.03
C MET A 214 7.25 -25.97 -0.41
N THR A 215 7.82 -26.89 -1.17
CA THR A 215 9.21 -26.83 -1.67
C THR A 215 9.31 -26.26 -3.08
N ALA A 216 8.20 -26.08 -3.76
CA ALA A 216 8.11 -25.53 -5.10
C ALA A 216 7.84 -24.03 -5.09
#